data_6f98d8a9008f615106520522a2ccd4ba
#
_entry.id   6f98d8a9008f615106520522a2ccd4ba
#
_cell.length_a   1.000
_cell.length_b   1.000
_cell.length_c   1.000
_cell.angle_alpha   90.00
_cell.angle_beta   90.00
_cell.angle_gamma   90.00
#
_symmetry.space_group_name_H-M   'P 1'
#
loop_
_entity.id
_entity.type
_entity.pdbx_description
1 polymer ?
#
loop_
_entity_poly.entity_id
_entity_poly.type
_entity_poly.pdbx_seq_one_letter_code
_entity_poly.pdbx_strand_id
1 'polypeptide(L)'
;MIRLTLFSRASCHLCDEMRREVDVLLGDRPHEWNVVDVDTDPDLARRYGDSIPVLFVNGHLFAKIRLPSMATKLRLFRATSPSL
;
A
#
# COMPACT_ATOMS: atom_id res chain seq x y z
N MET A 1 11.10 -8.52 -7.99
CA MET A 1 10.87 -7.21 -7.36
C MET A 1 9.44 -7.13 -6.81
N ILE A 2 9.30 -6.62 -5.61
CA ILE A 2 7.99 -6.43 -4.98
C ILE A 2 7.30 -5.24 -5.63
N ARG A 3 6.05 -5.41 -6.03
CA ARG A 3 5.26 -4.33 -6.63
C ARG A 3 4.18 -3.88 -5.66
N LEU A 4 4.21 -2.60 -5.34
CA LEU A 4 3.27 -1.99 -4.42
C LEU A 4 2.43 -0.97 -5.18
N THR A 5 1.11 -1.12 -5.11
CA THR A 5 0.18 -0.16 -5.68
C THR A 5 -0.59 0.50 -4.55
N LEU A 6 -0.51 1.81 -4.48
CA LEU A 6 -1.19 2.58 -3.45
C LEU A 6 -2.22 3.50 -4.11
N PHE A 7 -3.49 3.27 -3.82
CA PHE A 7 -4.55 4.19 -4.20
C PHE A 7 -4.62 5.27 -3.13
N SER A 8 -4.46 6.51 -3.56
CA SER A 8 -4.21 7.65 -2.70
C SER A 8 -4.91 8.88 -3.26
N ARG A 9 -4.73 10.02 -2.61
CA ARG A 9 -5.09 11.33 -3.16
C ARG A 9 -4.12 12.37 -2.63
N ALA A 10 -4.15 13.56 -3.24
CA ALA A 10 -3.31 14.67 -2.82
C ALA A 10 -3.57 15.02 -1.35
N SER A 11 -2.53 15.37 -0.64
CA SER A 11 -2.61 15.80 0.77
C SER A 11 -3.20 14.73 1.71
N CYS A 12 -2.98 13.47 1.41
CA CYS A 12 -3.44 12.36 2.24
C CYS A 12 -2.37 11.98 3.26
N HIS A 13 -2.58 12.36 4.50
CA HIS A 13 -1.64 12.10 5.58
C HIS A 13 -1.49 10.60 5.88
N LEU A 14 -2.61 9.87 5.90
CA LEU A 14 -2.60 8.42 6.14
C LEU A 14 -1.92 7.65 5.00
N CYS A 15 -2.02 8.16 3.78
CA CYS A 15 -1.33 7.56 2.63
C CYS A 15 0.18 7.68 2.79
N ASP A 16 0.65 8.85 3.22
CA ASP A 16 2.06 9.07 3.47
C ASP A 16 2.57 8.20 4.61
N GLU A 17 1.79 8.06 5.67
CA GLU A 17 2.13 7.19 6.80
C GLU A 17 2.28 5.74 6.37
N MET A 18 1.30 5.23 5.63
CA MET A 18 1.34 3.84 5.17
C MET A 18 2.56 3.59 4.30
N ARG A 19 2.84 4.51 3.40
CA ARG A 19 4.00 4.39 2.52
C ARG A 19 5.31 4.34 3.31
N ARG A 20 5.46 5.22 4.30
CA ARG A 20 6.65 5.20 5.15
C ARG A 20 6.78 3.92 5.95
N GLU A 21 5.68 3.43 6.52
CA GLU A 21 5.70 2.18 7.29
C GLU A 21 6.11 0.99 6.42
N VAL A 22 5.59 0.93 5.20
CA VAL A 22 5.94 -0.16 4.28
C VAL A 22 7.41 -0.06 3.87
N ASP A 23 7.90 1.13 3.56
CA ASP A 23 9.31 1.31 3.20
C ASP A 23 10.23 0.87 4.33
N VAL A 24 9.88 1.20 5.58
CA VAL A 24 10.67 0.77 6.74
C VAL A 24 10.65 -0.75 6.87
N LEU A 25 9.48 -1.37 6.72
CA LEU A 25 9.35 -2.82 6.84
C LEU A 25 10.12 -3.58 5.76
N LEU A 26 10.12 -3.07 4.54
CA LEU A 26 10.80 -3.73 3.43
C LEU A 26 12.30 -3.46 3.41
N GLY A 27 12.72 -2.32 3.97
CA GLY A 27 14.14 -1.97 4.08
C GLY A 27 14.84 -2.02 2.74
N ASP A 28 15.90 -2.80 2.65
CA ASP A 28 16.74 -2.91 1.45
C ASP A 28 16.19 -3.86 0.39
N ARG A 29 15.05 -4.49 0.64
CA ARG A 29 14.48 -5.39 -0.37
C ARG A 29 14.03 -4.57 -1.57
N PRO A 30 14.37 -5.01 -2.79
CA PRO A 30 13.93 -4.30 -3.99
C PRO A 30 12.42 -4.24 -4.09
N HIS A 31 11.89 -3.04 -4.17
CA HIS A 31 10.45 -2.82 -4.33
C HIS A 31 10.21 -1.54 -5.13
N GLU A 32 9.06 -1.49 -5.76
CA GLU A 32 8.67 -0.31 -6.52
C GLU A 32 7.25 0.10 -6.14
N TRP A 33 7.02 1.40 -6.15
CA TRP A 33 5.73 2.00 -5.87
C TRP A 33 5.05 2.46 -7.15
N ASN A 34 3.76 2.12 -7.26
CA ASN A 34 2.85 2.74 -8.21
C ASN A 34 1.80 3.46 -7.39
N VAL A 35 1.91 4.77 -7.28
CA VAL A 35 0.96 5.59 -6.51
C VAL A 35 -0.06 6.16 -7.49
N VAL A 36 -1.33 5.81 -7.29
CA VAL A 36 -2.43 6.19 -8.15
C VAL A 36 -3.34 7.17 -7.42
N ASP A 37 -3.52 8.36 -7.99
CA ASP A 37 -4.44 9.35 -7.44
C ASP A 37 -5.86 9.00 -7.87
N VAL A 38 -6.71 8.65 -6.90
CA VAL A 38 -8.10 8.23 -7.20
C VAL A 38 -8.94 9.37 -7.76
N ASP A 39 -8.54 10.61 -7.53
CA ASP A 39 -9.30 11.77 -8.03
C ASP A 39 -9.07 12.04 -9.51
N THR A 40 -8.15 11.34 -10.16
CA THR A 40 -7.93 11.45 -11.61
C THR A 40 -8.87 10.59 -12.43
N ASP A 41 -9.64 9.70 -11.77
CA ASP A 41 -10.55 8.78 -12.45
C ASP A 41 -11.82 8.60 -11.61
N PRO A 42 -13.01 8.97 -12.13
CA PRO A 42 -14.26 8.83 -11.37
C PRO A 42 -14.55 7.41 -10.90
N ASP A 43 -14.16 6.39 -11.66
CA ASP A 43 -14.35 5.00 -11.25
C ASP A 43 -13.49 4.65 -10.06
N LEU A 44 -12.24 5.09 -10.04
CA LEU A 44 -11.35 4.87 -8.90
C LEU A 44 -11.84 5.61 -7.67
N ALA A 45 -12.32 6.85 -7.83
CA ALA A 45 -12.87 7.63 -6.73
C ALA A 45 -14.08 6.93 -6.10
N ARG A 46 -14.96 6.35 -6.93
CA ARG A 46 -16.10 5.58 -6.41
C ARG A 46 -15.69 4.32 -5.69
N ARG A 47 -14.70 3.59 -6.24
CA ARG A 47 -14.27 2.31 -5.67
C ARG A 47 -13.49 2.46 -4.38
N TYR A 48 -12.58 3.44 -4.35
CA TYR A 48 -11.56 3.51 -3.30
C TYR A 48 -11.56 4.81 -2.51
N GLY A 49 -12.24 5.86 -3.00
CA GLY A 49 -12.15 7.20 -2.42
C GLY A 49 -12.43 7.27 -0.93
N ASP A 50 -13.36 6.45 -0.44
CA ASP A 50 -13.74 6.44 0.98
C ASP A 50 -12.86 5.49 1.80
N SER A 51 -11.96 4.75 1.16
CA SER A 51 -11.14 3.72 1.82
C SER A 51 -9.65 3.96 1.73
N ILE A 52 -9.23 5.08 1.13
CA ILE A 52 -7.80 5.36 0.96
C ILE A 52 -7.11 5.54 2.31
N PRO A 53 -5.84 5.20 2.40
CA PRO A 53 -5.03 4.51 1.41
C PRO A 53 -5.44 3.05 1.23
N VAL A 54 -5.41 2.57 -0.02
CA VAL A 54 -5.66 1.16 -0.33
C VAL A 54 -4.37 0.60 -0.92
N LEU A 55 -3.82 -0.39 -0.25
CA LEU A 55 -2.54 -1.00 -0.63
C LEU A 55 -2.74 -2.36 -1.26
N PHE A 56 -2.19 -2.51 -2.47
CA PHE A 56 -2.06 -3.80 -3.14
C PHE A 56 -0.59 -4.21 -3.14
N VAL A 57 -0.35 -5.47 -2.85
CA VAL A 57 1.00 -6.06 -2.89
C VAL A 57 1.00 -7.15 -3.94
N ASN A 58 1.84 -6.99 -4.96
CA ASN A 58 1.94 -7.92 -6.08
C ASN A 58 0.58 -8.24 -6.71
N GLY A 59 -0.28 -7.23 -6.83
CA GLY A 59 -1.60 -7.36 -7.45
C GLY A 59 -2.72 -7.83 -6.53
N HIS A 60 -2.44 -8.10 -5.27
CA HIS A 60 -3.43 -8.55 -4.29
C HIS A 60 -3.73 -7.48 -3.25
N LEU A 61 -5.00 -7.26 -2.96
CA LEU A 61 -5.41 -6.34 -1.90
C LEU A 61 -4.80 -6.77 -0.58
N PHE A 62 -4.11 -5.86 0.10
CA PHE A 62 -3.43 -6.18 1.34
C PHE A 62 -3.99 -5.41 2.54
N ALA A 63 -4.13 -4.09 2.44
CA ALA A 63 -4.58 -3.26 3.55
C ALA A 63 -5.33 -2.04 3.06
N LYS A 64 -6.23 -1.54 3.90
CA LYS A 64 -6.97 -0.29 3.69
C LYS A 64 -6.79 0.61 4.90
N ILE A 65 -6.72 1.93 4.65
CA ILE A 65 -6.69 3.00 5.64
C ILE A 65 -5.40 3.03 6.46
N ARG A 66 -4.97 1.91 7.01
CA ARG A 66 -3.70 1.81 7.74
C ARG A 66 -3.28 0.36 7.88
N LEU A 67 -2.03 0.15 8.30
CA LEU A 67 -1.56 -1.16 8.72
C LEU A 67 -1.93 -1.31 10.20
N PRO A 68 -3.01 -2.04 10.52
CA PRO A 68 -3.66 -1.88 11.82
C PRO A 68 -2.93 -2.52 12.99
N SER A 69 -2.06 -3.50 12.76
CA SER A 69 -1.44 -4.23 13.85
C SER A 69 -0.06 -4.74 13.48
N MET A 70 0.70 -5.11 14.49
CA MET A 70 1.99 -5.74 14.29
C MET A 70 1.85 -7.08 13.54
N ALA A 71 0.79 -7.82 13.81
CA ALA A 71 0.53 -9.08 13.08
C ALA A 71 0.35 -8.82 11.58
N THR A 72 -0.38 -7.76 11.21
CA THR A 72 -0.56 -7.36 9.82
C THR A 72 0.77 -6.97 9.19
N LYS A 73 1.60 -6.22 9.92
CA LYS A 73 2.92 -5.81 9.44
C LYS A 73 3.83 -7.01 9.22
N LEU A 74 3.81 -7.98 10.13
CA LEU A 74 4.55 -9.23 9.97
C LEU A 74 4.06 -10.04 8.78
N ARG A 75 2.75 -10.06 8.55
CA ARG A 75 2.17 -10.72 7.38
C ARG A 75 2.66 -10.08 6.08
N LEU A 76 2.73 -8.75 6.04
CA LEU A 76 3.31 -8.05 4.89
C LEU A 76 4.74 -8.48 4.66
N PHE A 77 5.53 -8.51 5.71
CA PHE A 77 6.92 -8.94 5.64
C PHE A 77 7.04 -10.35 5.06
N ARG A 78 6.21 -11.28 5.52
CA ARG A 78 6.21 -12.67 5.03
C ARG A 78 5.75 -12.77 3.58
N ALA A 79 4.68 -12.05 3.23
CA ALA A 79 4.10 -12.08 1.88
C ALA A 79 5.07 -11.54 0.83
N THR A 80 6.00 -10.67 1.24
CA THR A 80 6.98 -10.06 0.34
C THR A 80 8.35 -10.72 0.42
N SER A 81 8.52 -11.71 1.28
CA SER A 81 9.78 -12.45 1.39
C SER A 81 10.00 -13.33 0.17
N PRO A 82 11.25 -13.50 -0.27
CA PRO A 82 11.56 -14.45 -1.33
C PRO A 82 11.14 -15.86 -0.92
N SER A 83 10.54 -16.58 -1.87
CA SER A 83 10.27 -17.99 -1.67
C SER A 83 11.58 -18.77 -1.65
N LEU A 84 11.73 -19.62 -0.68
CA LEU A 84 12.90 -20.49 -0.59
C LEU A 84 12.57 -21.86 -1.15
#